data_505c54b0a6d25fff7a1a57f58ccec250
#
_entry.id   505c54b0a6d25fff7a1a57f58ccec250
#
_cell.length_a   1.000
_cell.length_b   1.000
_cell.length_c   1.000
_cell.angle_alpha   90.00
_cell.angle_beta   90.00
_cell.angle_gamma   90.00
#
_symmetry.space_group_name_H-M   'P 1'
#
loop_
_entity.id
_entity.type
_entity.pdbx_description
1 polymer ?
#
loop_
_entity_poly.entity_id
_entity_poly.type
_entity_poly.pdbx_seq_one_letter_code
_entity_poly.pdbx_strand_id
1 'polypeptide(L)'
;MLLGYSTYFTTLVRSSADPSVDMFNVDNPVSLVGYLSREQYGDWPILYGQDFTAQPEDTKVTETYIKSNGKYEKNGQKVEYVYNPADMHLFPRMWDQSNDQGHADYYANWMGIGKDQQGNWERAPTMGENIKFAMSYQVGWMYMRYFMWNFAGKQDDIQGISMGNVRDGNWKTGIGFWDNARLGDQSTLPDSLKNNKANNKLFEPELTAVR
;
A
#
# COMPACT_ATOMS: atom_id res chain seq x y z
N MET A 1 23.95 8.08 -7.64
CA MET A 1 22.74 8.77 -8.11
C MET A 1 22.56 8.69 -9.63
N LEU A 2 23.52 9.08 -10.46
CA LEU A 2 23.39 9.05 -11.92
C LEU A 2 23.01 7.67 -12.49
N LEU A 3 23.55 6.60 -11.95
CA LEU A 3 23.24 5.22 -12.36
C LEU A 3 21.76 4.83 -12.12
N GLY A 4 21.14 5.35 -11.07
CA GLY A 4 19.72 5.12 -10.80
C GLY A 4 18.80 5.85 -11.81
N TYR A 5 19.17 7.04 -12.22
CA TYR A 5 18.39 7.77 -13.22
C TYR A 5 18.58 7.24 -14.66
N SER A 6 19.67 6.54 -14.94
CA SER A 6 19.89 5.95 -16.26
C SER A 6 18.85 4.87 -16.60
N THR A 7 18.24 4.24 -15.61
CA THR A 7 17.16 3.26 -15.82
C THR A 7 15.92 3.88 -16.44
N TYR A 8 15.60 5.13 -16.11
CA TYR A 8 14.49 5.85 -16.72
C TYR A 8 14.76 6.23 -18.17
N PHE A 9 16.00 6.53 -18.51
CA PHE A 9 16.38 6.74 -19.90
C PHE A 9 16.24 5.45 -20.73
N THR A 10 16.60 4.31 -20.18
CA THR A 10 16.38 3.01 -20.87
C THR A 10 14.90 2.71 -21.07
N THR A 11 14.02 3.12 -20.15
CA THR A 11 12.56 2.99 -20.31
C THR A 11 12.08 3.80 -21.54
N LEU A 12 12.53 5.05 -21.65
CA LEU A 12 12.17 5.91 -22.78
C LEU A 12 12.66 5.34 -24.13
N VAL A 13 13.92 4.88 -24.19
CA VAL A 13 14.48 4.27 -25.40
C VAL A 13 13.73 2.98 -25.77
N ARG A 14 13.36 2.17 -24.80
CA ARG A 14 12.64 0.93 -25.04
C ARG A 14 11.20 1.18 -25.51
N SER A 15 10.51 2.14 -24.91
CA SER A 15 9.16 2.55 -25.31
C SER A 15 9.14 3.12 -26.73
N SER A 16 10.14 3.91 -27.09
CA SER A 16 10.24 4.46 -28.46
C SER A 16 10.48 3.41 -29.55
N ALA A 17 10.81 2.17 -29.17
CA ALA A 17 10.91 1.02 -30.07
C ALA A 17 9.58 0.28 -30.29
N ASP A 18 8.49 0.81 -29.73
CA ASP A 18 7.10 0.32 -29.87
C ASP A 18 6.94 -1.18 -29.58
N PRO A 19 7.32 -1.67 -28.36
CA PRO A 19 7.19 -3.07 -28.01
C PRO A 19 5.71 -3.47 -27.88
N SER A 20 5.41 -4.75 -28.07
CA SER A 20 4.03 -5.29 -28.01
C SER A 20 3.34 -5.08 -26.66
N VAL A 21 4.10 -4.81 -25.59
CA VAL A 21 3.59 -4.45 -24.26
C VAL A 21 4.30 -3.18 -23.81
N ASP A 22 3.58 -2.06 -23.90
CA ASP A 22 4.03 -0.74 -23.46
C ASP A 22 2.94 -0.06 -22.64
N MET A 23 3.00 -0.26 -21.32
CA MET A 23 1.89 0.08 -20.41
C MET A 23 1.60 1.58 -20.29
N PHE A 24 2.55 2.44 -20.58
CA PHE A 24 2.38 3.90 -20.41
C PHE A 24 2.79 4.69 -21.63
N ASN A 25 3.27 4.01 -22.65
CA ASN A 25 3.79 4.61 -23.89
C ASN A 25 4.72 5.81 -23.64
N VAL A 26 5.82 5.54 -22.93
CA VAL A 26 6.80 6.55 -22.49
C VAL A 26 7.79 6.83 -23.61
N ASP A 27 7.29 7.24 -24.77
CA ASP A 27 8.07 7.48 -26.00
C ASP A 27 8.66 8.88 -26.09
N ASN A 28 8.27 9.79 -25.19
CA ASN A 28 8.69 11.18 -25.19
C ASN A 28 8.93 11.70 -23.75
N PRO A 29 9.66 12.83 -23.60
CA PRO A 29 9.97 13.38 -22.27
C PRO A 29 8.74 13.78 -21.43
N VAL A 30 7.63 14.17 -22.08
CA VAL A 30 6.41 14.59 -21.36
C VAL A 30 5.72 13.38 -20.76
N SER A 31 5.55 12.28 -21.51
CA SER A 31 5.02 11.03 -20.98
C SER A 31 5.95 10.40 -19.94
N LEU A 32 7.27 10.61 -20.05
CA LEU A 32 8.21 10.20 -19.00
C LEU A 32 7.96 10.96 -17.69
N VAL A 33 7.65 12.25 -17.72
CA VAL A 33 7.30 13.00 -16.51
C VAL A 33 6.02 12.44 -15.88
N GLY A 34 4.97 12.19 -16.66
CA GLY A 34 3.74 11.58 -16.17
C GLY A 34 3.96 10.19 -15.57
N TYR A 35 4.84 9.39 -16.19
CA TYR A 35 5.24 8.09 -15.65
C TYR A 35 5.99 8.20 -14.31
N LEU A 36 6.92 9.13 -14.20
CA LEU A 36 7.71 9.38 -12.98
C LEU A 36 6.86 9.97 -11.85
N SER A 37 5.92 10.84 -12.16
CA SER A 37 4.96 11.39 -11.20
C SER A 37 3.88 10.39 -10.80
N ARG A 38 3.83 9.20 -11.44
CA ARG A 38 2.88 8.13 -11.14
C ARG A 38 1.42 8.55 -11.31
N GLU A 39 1.12 9.40 -12.26
CA GLU A 39 -0.21 9.97 -12.52
C GLU A 39 -1.31 8.90 -12.65
N GLN A 40 -0.99 7.73 -13.19
CA GLN A 40 -1.92 6.61 -13.33
C GLN A 40 -2.42 6.03 -11.99
N TYR A 41 -1.71 6.29 -10.89
CA TYR A 41 -2.08 5.79 -9.55
C TYR A 41 -2.85 6.81 -8.71
N GLY A 42 -3.12 7.98 -9.27
CA GLY A 42 -3.77 9.10 -8.59
C GLY A 42 -2.84 9.92 -7.70
N ASP A 43 -3.34 11.04 -7.25
CA ASP A 43 -2.59 11.97 -6.39
C ASP A 43 -2.86 11.61 -4.91
N TRP A 44 -1.84 11.07 -4.25
CA TRP A 44 -1.90 10.72 -2.84
C TRP A 44 -1.29 11.83 -1.98
N PRO A 45 -1.99 12.31 -0.95
CA PRO A 45 -1.44 13.32 -0.06
C PRO A 45 -0.33 12.71 0.82
N ILE A 46 0.93 13.01 0.50
CA ILE A 46 2.08 12.46 1.22
C ILE A 46 2.48 13.33 2.40
N LEU A 47 2.59 14.63 2.18
CA LEU A 47 3.08 15.59 3.17
C LEU A 47 1.98 16.49 3.73
N TYR A 48 1.02 16.86 2.88
CA TYR A 48 -0.08 17.74 3.23
C TYR A 48 -1.32 17.35 2.46
N GLY A 49 -2.45 17.24 3.12
CA GLY A 49 -3.71 16.88 2.50
C GLY A 49 -4.82 16.60 3.50
N GLN A 50 -5.93 16.13 2.98
CA GLN A 50 -7.12 15.77 3.74
C GLN A 50 -6.93 14.43 4.48
N ASP A 51 -7.76 14.21 5.48
CA ASP A 51 -7.98 12.89 6.06
C ASP A 51 -9.30 12.26 5.58
N PHE A 52 -9.58 11.02 6.02
CA PHE A 52 -10.76 10.26 5.57
C PHE A 52 -12.10 10.84 6.04
N THR A 53 -12.10 11.79 6.96
CA THR A 53 -13.31 12.43 7.49
C THR A 53 -13.69 13.69 6.74
N ALA A 54 -12.74 14.30 5.99
CA ALA A 54 -12.95 15.53 5.26
C ALA A 54 -13.97 15.33 4.13
N GLN A 55 -14.85 16.30 3.93
CA GLN A 55 -15.80 16.28 2.81
C GLN A 55 -15.33 17.24 1.71
N PRO A 56 -15.38 16.84 0.44
CA PRO A 56 -15.04 17.74 -0.65
C PRO A 56 -16.07 18.87 -0.76
N GLU A 57 -15.59 20.10 -0.87
CA GLU A 57 -16.44 21.28 -1.06
C GLU A 57 -16.76 21.52 -2.53
N ASP A 58 -15.80 21.21 -3.42
CA ASP A 58 -15.92 21.45 -4.86
C ASP A 58 -15.15 20.40 -5.65
N THR A 59 -15.37 20.40 -6.97
CA THR A 59 -14.65 19.53 -7.91
C THR A 59 -14.06 20.35 -9.05
N LYS A 60 -12.75 20.24 -9.24
CA LYS A 60 -12.05 20.84 -10.36
C LYS A 60 -11.87 19.81 -11.46
N VAL A 61 -12.46 20.08 -12.62
CA VAL A 61 -12.35 19.22 -13.80
C VAL A 61 -11.27 19.78 -14.73
N THR A 62 -10.25 18.99 -15.00
CA THR A 62 -9.16 19.34 -15.94
C THR A 62 -9.19 18.37 -17.11
N GLU A 63 -9.15 18.87 -18.33
CA GLU A 63 -9.10 18.05 -19.54
C GLU A 63 -7.73 17.39 -19.68
N THR A 64 -7.70 16.10 -20.00
CA THR A 64 -6.48 15.36 -20.30
C THR A 64 -6.32 15.17 -21.80
N TYR A 65 -5.08 15.24 -22.28
CA TYR A 65 -4.73 15.15 -23.70
C TYR A 65 -3.74 14.02 -23.94
N ILE A 66 -3.92 13.29 -25.02
CA ILE A 66 -2.94 12.34 -25.54
C ILE A 66 -2.43 12.80 -26.90
N LYS A 67 -1.22 12.42 -27.26
CA LYS A 67 -0.68 12.63 -28.58
C LYS A 67 -1.11 11.50 -29.49
N SER A 68 -1.95 11.81 -30.48
CA SER A 68 -2.42 10.89 -31.51
C SER A 68 -2.16 11.48 -32.86
N ASN A 69 -1.60 10.72 -33.80
CA ASN A 69 -1.36 11.16 -35.18
C ASN A 69 -0.61 12.51 -35.30
N GLY A 70 0.33 12.77 -34.40
CA GLY A 70 1.11 14.04 -34.41
C GLY A 70 0.37 15.26 -33.85
N LYS A 71 -0.85 15.10 -33.33
CA LYS A 71 -1.66 16.15 -32.68
C LYS A 71 -2.04 15.75 -31.28
N TYR A 72 -2.33 16.73 -30.42
CA TYR A 72 -2.91 16.50 -29.09
C TYR A 72 -4.43 16.45 -29.22
N GLU A 73 -4.98 15.30 -28.84
CA GLU A 73 -6.44 15.06 -28.81
C GLU A 73 -6.91 14.89 -27.37
N LYS A 74 -8.11 15.35 -27.07
CA LYS A 74 -8.72 15.16 -25.75
C LYS A 74 -8.97 13.68 -25.52
N ASN A 75 -8.41 13.14 -24.41
CA ASN A 75 -8.56 11.72 -24.07
C ASN A 75 -9.51 11.48 -22.90
N GLY A 76 -9.79 12.50 -22.08
CA GLY A 76 -10.64 12.35 -20.91
C GLY A 76 -10.67 13.60 -20.05
N GLN A 77 -11.13 13.41 -18.82
CA GLN A 77 -11.19 14.45 -17.80
C GLN A 77 -10.61 13.90 -16.50
N LYS A 78 -9.74 14.66 -15.86
CA LYS A 78 -9.25 14.42 -14.52
C LYS A 78 -10.10 15.24 -13.57
N VAL A 79 -10.75 14.59 -12.62
CA VAL A 79 -11.53 15.23 -11.57
C VAL A 79 -10.68 15.29 -10.30
N GLU A 80 -10.42 16.48 -9.81
CA GLU A 80 -9.72 16.72 -8.55
C GLU A 80 -10.72 17.27 -7.54
N TYR A 81 -10.78 16.67 -6.36
CA TYR A 81 -11.61 17.16 -5.28
C TYR A 81 -10.92 18.30 -4.53
N VAL A 82 -11.66 19.35 -4.26
CA VAL A 82 -11.18 20.50 -3.50
C VAL A 82 -11.76 20.41 -2.09
N TYR A 83 -10.87 20.42 -1.09
CA TYR A 83 -11.21 20.32 0.32
C TYR A 83 -11.03 21.67 1.02
N ASN A 84 -11.75 21.86 2.12
CA ASN A 84 -11.57 23.03 2.96
C ASN A 84 -10.14 23.02 3.55
N PRO A 85 -9.41 24.16 3.47
CA PRO A 85 -8.09 24.27 4.10
C PRO A 85 -8.05 23.96 5.60
N ALA A 86 -9.18 24.08 6.31
CA ALA A 86 -9.30 23.73 7.72
C ALA A 86 -9.22 22.20 7.96
N ASP A 87 -9.60 21.39 6.97
CA ASP A 87 -9.57 19.93 7.03
C ASP A 87 -8.28 19.34 6.45
N MET A 88 -7.35 20.22 6.06
CA MET A 88 -6.06 19.82 5.49
C MET A 88 -4.99 19.80 6.58
N HIS A 89 -4.27 18.69 6.68
CA HIS A 89 -3.30 18.45 7.74
C HIS A 89 -1.92 18.09 7.18
N LEU A 90 -0.90 18.30 8.00
CA LEU A 90 0.43 17.79 7.72
C LEU A 90 0.46 16.27 7.98
N PHE A 91 1.13 15.53 7.11
CA PHE A 91 1.35 14.10 7.24
C PHE A 91 0.04 13.27 7.35
N PRO A 92 -0.91 13.42 6.41
CA PRO A 92 -2.15 12.66 6.42
C PRO A 92 -1.86 11.21 6.03
N ARG A 93 -1.95 10.28 6.97
CA ARG A 93 -1.72 8.85 6.72
C ARG A 93 -3.01 8.08 6.49
N MET A 94 -4.12 8.58 7.02
CA MET A 94 -5.46 8.02 6.90
C MET A 94 -6.32 8.95 6.03
N TRP A 95 -6.04 9.00 4.73
CA TRP A 95 -6.63 9.97 3.80
C TRP A 95 -7.71 9.36 2.89
N ASP A 96 -7.67 8.05 2.65
CA ASP A 96 -8.50 7.37 1.68
C ASP A 96 -9.94 7.24 2.18
N GLN A 97 -10.84 7.90 1.48
CA GLN A 97 -12.28 7.91 1.77
C GLN A 97 -13.04 6.86 0.98
N SER A 98 -12.36 6.10 0.09
CA SER A 98 -13.03 5.14 -0.79
C SER A 98 -13.75 4.07 0.02
N ASN A 99 -15.03 3.87 -0.28
CA ASN A 99 -15.85 2.84 0.33
C ASN A 99 -15.68 1.47 -0.35
N ASP A 100 -15.07 1.42 -1.53
CA ASP A 100 -14.94 0.21 -2.33
C ASP A 100 -14.20 -0.90 -1.60
N GLN A 101 -13.27 -0.53 -0.71
CA GLN A 101 -12.49 -1.46 0.12
C GLN A 101 -12.67 -1.24 1.62
N GLY A 102 -13.59 -0.35 2.03
CA GLY A 102 -13.85 -0.07 3.44
C GLY A 102 -12.70 0.61 4.18
N HIS A 103 -11.84 1.37 3.49
CA HIS A 103 -10.66 2.01 4.07
C HIS A 103 -11.02 2.95 5.22
N ALA A 104 -12.04 3.80 5.04
CA ALA A 104 -12.48 4.73 6.07
C ALA A 104 -12.94 4.02 7.35
N ASP A 105 -13.75 2.95 7.22
CA ASP A 105 -14.18 2.14 8.37
C ASP A 105 -13.00 1.41 9.03
N TYR A 106 -12.02 0.97 8.26
CA TYR A 106 -10.81 0.36 8.79
C TYR A 106 -9.97 1.33 9.62
N TYR A 107 -9.75 2.55 9.13
CA TYR A 107 -9.05 3.61 9.87
C TYR A 107 -9.77 3.97 11.16
N ALA A 108 -11.09 4.14 11.07
CA ALA A 108 -11.93 4.46 12.22
C ALA A 108 -11.87 3.37 13.30
N ASN A 109 -11.98 2.11 12.91
CA ASN A 109 -11.85 0.97 13.83
C ASN A 109 -10.46 0.89 14.46
N TRP A 110 -9.41 1.16 13.69
CA TRP A 110 -8.03 1.15 14.18
C TRP A 110 -7.78 2.24 15.24
N MET A 111 -8.41 3.40 15.09
CA MET A 111 -8.26 4.55 16.00
C MET A 111 -9.35 4.63 17.07
N GLY A 112 -10.39 3.83 16.98
CA GLY A 112 -11.55 3.92 17.87
C GLY A 112 -12.37 5.19 17.62
N ILE A 113 -12.51 5.62 16.36
CA ILE A 113 -13.35 6.75 15.96
C ILE A 113 -14.73 6.20 15.61
N GLY A 114 -15.77 6.68 16.29
CA GLY A 114 -17.16 6.28 16.06
C GLY A 114 -17.82 7.07 14.94
N LYS A 115 -19.03 6.63 14.60
CA LYS A 115 -20.00 7.40 13.80
C LYS A 115 -21.13 7.86 14.69
N ASP A 116 -21.61 9.07 14.45
CA ASP A 116 -22.80 9.61 15.10
C ASP A 116 -24.09 8.91 14.61
N GLN A 117 -25.24 9.29 15.16
CA GLN A 117 -26.54 8.72 14.78
C GLN A 117 -26.92 9.03 13.34
N GLN A 118 -26.29 10.02 12.72
CA GLN A 118 -26.48 10.44 11.33
C GLN A 118 -25.52 9.72 10.37
N GLY A 119 -24.57 8.93 10.88
CA GLY A 119 -23.58 8.20 10.10
C GLY A 119 -22.31 9.01 9.76
N ASN A 120 -22.17 10.24 10.29
CA ASN A 120 -20.97 11.04 10.13
C ASN A 120 -19.89 10.63 11.14
N TRP A 121 -18.65 10.86 10.82
CA TRP A 121 -17.53 10.60 11.73
C TRP A 121 -17.56 11.59 12.91
N GLU A 122 -17.40 11.09 14.13
CA GLU A 122 -17.46 11.92 15.34
C GLU A 122 -16.33 12.96 15.41
N ARG A 123 -15.18 12.66 14.85
CA ARG A 123 -14.02 13.55 14.83
C ARG A 123 -13.01 13.16 13.76
N ALA A 124 -12.17 14.11 13.40
CA ALA A 124 -11.00 13.88 12.57
C ALA A 124 -9.86 13.20 13.35
N PRO A 125 -8.97 12.43 12.68
CA PRO A 125 -7.80 11.86 13.31
C PRO A 125 -6.80 12.96 13.70
N THR A 126 -6.18 12.80 14.85
CA THR A 126 -5.13 13.71 15.33
C THR A 126 -3.77 13.40 14.66
N MET A 127 -2.84 14.36 14.69
CA MET A 127 -1.46 14.15 14.24
C MET A 127 -0.79 12.96 14.94
N GLY A 128 -1.02 12.79 16.24
CA GLY A 128 -0.49 11.66 17.00
C GLY A 128 -1.03 10.32 16.51
N GLU A 129 -2.30 10.26 16.13
CA GLU A 129 -2.93 9.06 15.56
C GLU A 129 -2.41 8.77 14.15
N ASN A 130 -2.19 9.77 13.31
CA ASN A 130 -1.53 9.60 12.02
C ASN A 130 -0.12 9.03 12.17
N ILE A 131 0.68 9.52 13.11
CA ILE A 131 2.01 8.99 13.40
C ILE A 131 1.92 7.56 13.93
N LYS A 132 1.00 7.28 14.86
CA LYS A 132 0.77 5.93 15.39
C LYS A 132 0.37 4.95 14.27
N PHE A 133 -0.52 5.35 13.38
CA PHE A 133 -0.91 4.54 12.23
C PHE A 133 0.26 4.30 11.27
N ALA A 134 1.03 5.34 10.96
CA ALA A 134 2.22 5.20 10.12
C ALA A 134 3.22 4.20 10.70
N MET A 135 3.53 4.29 11.98
CA MET A 135 4.54 3.43 12.62
C MET A 135 4.03 2.02 12.87
N SER A 136 2.82 1.85 13.40
CA SER A 136 2.30 0.53 13.75
C SER A 136 1.77 -0.24 12.54
N TYR A 137 0.99 0.42 11.68
CA TYR A 137 0.39 -0.24 10.54
C TYR A 137 1.27 -0.19 9.29
N GLN A 138 1.63 1.00 8.80
CA GLN A 138 2.36 1.09 7.54
C GLN A 138 3.79 0.56 7.66
N VAL A 139 4.55 1.00 8.67
CA VAL A 139 5.93 0.53 8.86
C VAL A 139 5.96 -0.86 9.51
N GLY A 140 5.26 -1.06 10.62
CA GLY A 140 5.28 -2.32 11.37
C GLY A 140 4.59 -3.46 10.61
N TRP A 141 3.30 -3.31 10.34
CA TRP A 141 2.51 -4.39 9.75
C TRP A 141 2.73 -4.53 8.24
N MET A 142 2.60 -3.46 7.45
CA MET A 142 2.72 -3.59 6.00
C MET A 142 4.16 -3.81 5.54
N TYR A 143 5.11 -3.01 6.03
CA TYR A 143 6.48 -3.09 5.56
C TYR A 143 7.32 -4.12 6.32
N MET A 144 7.55 -3.94 7.63
CA MET A 144 8.49 -4.78 8.39
C MET A 144 8.02 -6.22 8.50
N ARG A 145 6.73 -6.45 8.76
CA ARG A 145 6.17 -7.82 8.78
C ARG A 145 6.34 -8.48 7.42
N TYR A 146 5.98 -7.80 6.33
CA TYR A 146 6.09 -8.35 4.99
C TYR A 146 7.54 -8.58 4.57
N PHE A 147 8.45 -7.68 4.93
CA PHE A 147 9.88 -7.85 4.74
C PHE A 147 10.39 -9.10 5.47
N MET A 148 10.10 -9.24 6.75
CA MET A 148 10.52 -10.40 7.52
C MET A 148 9.87 -11.70 7.03
N TRP A 149 8.60 -11.65 6.61
CA TRP A 149 7.91 -12.79 6.03
C TRP A 149 8.57 -13.29 4.72
N ASN A 150 9.12 -12.40 3.91
CA ASN A 150 9.83 -12.78 2.68
C ASN A 150 11.29 -13.21 2.92
N PHE A 151 11.99 -12.62 3.87
CA PHE A 151 13.45 -12.77 3.99
C PHE A 151 13.90 -13.55 5.22
N ALA A 152 13.13 -13.58 6.32
CA ALA A 152 13.47 -14.40 7.47
C ALA A 152 12.85 -15.80 7.40
N GLY A 153 11.58 -15.90 7.05
CA GLY A 153 10.86 -17.16 6.90
C GLY A 153 9.37 -16.98 7.14
N LYS A 154 8.57 -17.86 6.61
CA LYS A 154 7.11 -17.81 6.62
C LYS A 154 6.56 -18.80 7.65
N GLN A 155 5.56 -18.40 8.43
CA GLN A 155 4.74 -19.35 9.17
C GLN A 155 3.69 -19.99 8.25
N ASP A 156 3.22 -19.25 7.25
CA ASP A 156 2.19 -19.60 6.30
C ASP A 156 2.46 -18.93 4.95
N ASP A 157 1.99 -19.48 3.84
CA ASP A 157 2.19 -18.90 2.51
C ASP A 157 1.26 -17.74 2.19
N ILE A 158 0.23 -17.54 3.01
CA ILE A 158 -0.71 -16.43 2.86
C ILE A 158 -0.09 -15.19 3.49
N GLN A 159 0.07 -14.13 2.71
CA GLN A 159 0.73 -12.90 3.19
C GLN A 159 -0.02 -12.16 4.30
N GLY A 160 -1.28 -12.52 4.59
CA GLY A 160 -2.11 -11.90 5.60
C GLY A 160 -2.76 -10.59 5.14
N ILE A 161 -4.07 -10.58 5.24
CA ILE A 161 -4.93 -9.41 5.18
C ILE A 161 -5.56 -9.28 6.58
N SER A 162 -5.93 -8.10 7.00
CA SER A 162 -6.42 -7.79 8.35
C SER A 162 -7.52 -8.71 8.92
N MET A 163 -8.16 -9.53 8.09
CA MET A 163 -9.25 -10.44 8.45
C MET A 163 -8.93 -11.92 8.18
N GLY A 164 -7.67 -12.27 8.04
CA GLY A 164 -7.25 -13.65 7.76
C GLY A 164 -7.11 -14.51 9.03
N ASN A 165 -6.56 -15.70 8.83
CA ASN A 165 -6.17 -16.58 9.91
C ASN A 165 -5.07 -15.94 10.76
N VAL A 166 -5.00 -16.23 12.06
CA VAL A 166 -3.98 -15.72 12.98
C VAL A 166 -2.53 -16.02 12.57
N ARG A 167 -2.32 -16.95 11.66
CA ARG A 167 -0.99 -17.30 11.11
C ARG A 167 -0.64 -16.52 9.84
N ASP A 168 -1.64 -15.98 9.16
CA ASP A 168 -1.44 -15.32 7.87
C ASP A 168 -0.50 -14.15 8.00
N GLY A 169 0.53 -14.15 7.16
CA GLY A 169 1.57 -13.12 7.15
C GLY A 169 2.53 -13.14 8.32
N ASN A 170 2.45 -14.10 9.23
CA ASN A 170 3.43 -14.25 10.29
C ASN A 170 4.76 -14.76 9.73
N TRP A 171 5.84 -14.21 10.24
CA TRP A 171 7.19 -14.63 9.91
C TRP A 171 7.81 -15.45 11.04
N LYS A 172 8.74 -16.33 10.70
CA LYS A 172 9.50 -17.15 11.63
C LYS A 172 10.99 -16.99 11.36
N THR A 173 11.79 -17.04 12.41
CA THR A 173 13.25 -17.07 12.31
C THR A 173 13.80 -18.50 12.23
N GLY A 174 12.99 -19.50 12.59
CA GLY A 174 13.46 -20.87 12.82
C GLY A 174 14.16 -21.07 14.17
N ILE A 175 14.37 -20.03 14.95
CA ILE A 175 14.94 -20.09 16.30
C ILE A 175 13.79 -20.16 17.30
N GLY A 176 13.58 -21.35 17.92
CA GLY A 176 12.43 -21.63 18.75
C GLY A 176 12.22 -20.64 19.89
N PHE A 177 13.29 -20.16 20.54
CA PHE A 177 13.19 -19.16 21.60
C PHE A 177 12.56 -17.84 21.13
N TRP A 178 13.01 -17.31 20.00
CA TRP A 178 12.48 -16.06 19.44
C TRP A 178 11.06 -16.24 18.88
N ASP A 179 10.83 -17.33 18.19
CA ASP A 179 9.54 -17.59 17.57
C ASP A 179 8.46 -17.83 18.65
N ASN A 180 8.77 -18.60 19.70
CA ASN A 180 7.85 -18.84 20.81
C ASN A 180 7.57 -17.57 21.64
N ALA A 181 8.56 -16.70 21.84
CA ALA A 181 8.35 -15.44 22.54
C ALA A 181 7.40 -14.50 21.78
N ARG A 182 7.41 -14.55 20.45
CA ARG A 182 6.63 -13.65 19.58
C ARG A 182 5.26 -14.24 19.17
N LEU A 183 5.20 -15.54 18.89
CA LEU A 183 4.03 -16.21 18.33
C LEU A 183 3.34 -17.15 19.35
N GLY A 184 3.89 -17.28 20.55
CA GLY A 184 3.50 -18.30 21.50
C GLY A 184 4.15 -19.67 21.22
N ASP A 185 3.89 -20.64 22.07
CA ASP A 185 4.45 -21.99 21.90
C ASP A 185 3.92 -22.67 20.63
N GLN A 186 4.76 -22.79 19.64
CA GLN A 186 4.43 -23.40 18.34
C GLN A 186 4.19 -24.92 18.44
N SER A 187 4.63 -25.56 19.52
CA SER A 187 4.40 -27.00 19.75
C SER A 187 2.92 -27.32 20.04
N THR A 188 2.20 -26.36 20.56
CA THR A 188 0.77 -26.50 20.93
C THR A 188 -0.19 -26.34 19.74
N LEU A 189 0.30 -25.96 18.57
CA LEU A 189 -0.53 -25.85 17.38
C LEU A 189 -1.11 -27.23 17.01
N PRO A 190 -2.38 -27.29 16.56
CA PRO A 190 -2.95 -28.51 15.97
C PRO A 190 -2.12 -29.00 14.77
N ASP A 191 -2.05 -30.31 14.57
CA ASP A 191 -1.24 -30.90 13.48
C ASP A 191 -1.65 -30.41 12.09
N SER A 192 -2.93 -30.11 11.89
CA SER A 192 -3.44 -29.49 10.64
C SER A 192 -2.82 -28.11 10.38
N LEU A 193 -2.40 -27.41 11.43
CA LEU A 193 -1.76 -26.09 11.34
C LEU A 193 -0.24 -26.18 11.35
N LYS A 194 0.36 -27.24 11.91
CA LYS A 194 1.81 -27.51 11.85
C LYS A 194 2.24 -27.91 10.45
N ASN A 195 1.44 -28.73 9.77
CA ASN A 195 1.74 -29.36 8.50
C ASN A 195 1.19 -28.58 7.29
N ASN A 196 1.23 -27.27 7.33
CA ASN A 196 0.92 -26.51 6.12
C ASN A 196 2.00 -26.80 5.07
N LYS A 197 1.66 -27.59 4.04
CA LYS A 197 2.59 -28.07 3.00
C LYS A 197 3.28 -26.94 2.24
N ALA A 198 2.64 -25.80 2.18
CA ALA A 198 3.17 -24.62 1.52
C ALA A 198 4.33 -24.01 2.30
N ASN A 199 4.21 -23.98 3.62
CA ASN A 199 5.22 -23.45 4.54
C ASN A 199 6.50 -24.26 4.57
N ASN A 200 6.38 -25.58 4.41
CA ASN A 200 7.49 -26.53 4.53
C ASN A 200 8.41 -26.56 3.32
N LYS A 201 8.10 -25.86 2.24
CA LYS A 201 8.86 -25.97 0.99
C LYS A 201 10.13 -25.14 0.95
N LEU A 202 10.24 -24.08 1.75
CA LEU A 202 11.38 -23.17 1.67
C LEU A 202 12.26 -23.14 2.91
N PHE A 203 11.72 -23.32 4.12
CA PHE A 203 12.50 -23.15 5.36
C PHE A 203 12.49 -24.35 6.30
N GLU A 204 11.37 -25.02 6.51
CA GLU A 204 11.33 -26.16 7.46
C GLU A 204 12.05 -27.43 6.97
N PRO A 205 12.06 -27.80 5.69
CA PRO A 205 12.83 -28.97 5.24
C PRO A 205 14.33 -28.78 5.38
N GLU A 206 14.85 -27.59 5.19
CA GLU A 206 16.28 -27.31 5.34
C GLU A 206 16.71 -27.30 6.81
N LEU A 207 15.87 -26.77 7.70
CA LEU A 207 16.13 -26.77 9.14
C LEU A 207 15.95 -28.16 9.78
N THR A 208 15.04 -28.99 9.26
CA THR A 208 14.89 -30.38 9.73
C THR A 208 15.93 -31.32 9.17
N ALA A 209 16.53 -31.01 8.03
CA ALA A 209 17.66 -31.77 7.47
C ALA A 209 18.99 -31.52 8.20
N VAL A 210 19.08 -30.47 9.01
CA VAL A 210 20.26 -30.10 9.81
C VAL A 210 20.15 -30.59 11.27
N ARG A 211 19.06 -31.26 11.63
CA ARG A 211 18.88 -31.96 12.89
C ARG A 211 18.99 -33.45 12.68
#